data_d516a367b2cb55911f927803b4a57a9d
#
_entry.id   d516a367b2cb55911f927803b4a57a9d
#
_cell.length_a   1.000
_cell.length_b   1.000
_cell.length_c   1.000
_cell.angle_alpha   90.00
_cell.angle_beta   90.00
_cell.angle_gamma   90.00
#
_symmetry.space_group_name_H-M   'P 1'
#
loop_
_entity.id
_entity.type
_entity.pdbx_description
1 polymer ?
#
loop_
_entity_poly.entity_id
_entity_poly.type
_entity_poly.pdbx_seq_one_letter_code
_entity_poly.pdbx_strand_id
1 'polypeptide(L)'
;DEPTNMGADMAVGSLIKNLGGGLAPTGGYICGRQDLIDRCAYRLTAPGLGREVGANLGVLPSFYQGLFLAPTVVSSAVKGAVFAAACYEKLGFRVVPSSRETRRDIIQAV
;
A
#
# COMPACT_ATOMS: atom_id res chain seq x y z
N ASP A 1 6.77 -10.32 -1.34
CA ASP A 1 7.63 -9.94 -2.49
C ASP A 1 7.14 -8.61 -3.04
N GLU A 2 8.08 -7.74 -3.38
CA GLU A 2 7.77 -6.46 -3.98
C GLU A 2 7.51 -6.63 -5.49
N PRO A 3 6.53 -5.91 -6.09
CA PRO A 3 6.19 -6.09 -7.50
C PRO A 3 7.38 -5.93 -8.45
N THR A 4 8.25 -4.97 -8.19
CA THR A 4 9.44 -4.72 -9.01
C THR A 4 10.46 -5.85 -8.93
N ASN A 5 10.59 -6.51 -7.80
CA ASN A 5 11.44 -7.69 -7.64
C ASN A 5 10.87 -8.93 -8.34
N MET A 6 9.58 -8.92 -8.64
CA MET A 6 8.89 -9.99 -9.37
C MET A 6 8.77 -9.73 -10.88
N GLY A 7 9.47 -8.71 -11.38
CA GLY A 7 9.55 -8.39 -12.80
C GLY A 7 8.59 -7.30 -13.30
N ALA A 8 7.86 -6.64 -12.42
CA ALA A 8 7.07 -5.48 -12.82
C ALA A 8 7.98 -4.27 -13.08
N ASP A 9 7.78 -3.57 -14.20
CA ASP A 9 8.51 -2.33 -14.49
C ASP A 9 8.07 -1.16 -13.61
N MET A 10 6.79 -1.13 -13.22
CA MET A 10 6.21 -0.11 -12.33
C MET A 10 5.15 -0.72 -11.43
N ALA A 11 4.99 -0.13 -10.26
CA ALA A 11 3.85 -0.35 -9.39
C ALA A 11 3.19 0.99 -9.03
N VAL A 12 1.87 1.01 -9.03
CA VAL A 12 1.08 2.17 -8.65
C VAL A 12 0.07 1.80 -7.57
N GLY A 13 -0.21 2.72 -6.68
CA GLY A 13 -1.16 2.45 -5.62
C GLY A 13 -1.62 3.69 -4.89
N SER A 14 -2.51 3.48 -3.93
CA SER A 14 -3.13 4.53 -3.13
C SER A 14 -2.45 4.64 -1.78
N LEU A 15 -2.16 5.87 -1.35
CA LEU A 15 -1.61 6.15 -0.01
C LEU A 15 -2.67 6.20 1.08
N ILE A 16 -3.97 6.30 0.74
CA ILE A 16 -5.04 6.15 1.74
C ILE A 16 -5.25 4.68 2.17
N LYS A 17 -4.47 3.77 1.61
CA LYS A 17 -4.43 2.34 1.95
C LYS A 17 -3.22 2.05 2.86
N ASN A 18 -2.86 0.79 2.96
CA ASN A 18 -1.86 0.31 3.92
C ASN A 18 -0.52 1.05 3.86
N LEU A 19 -0.05 1.41 2.66
CA LEU A 19 1.23 2.09 2.48
C LEU A 19 1.26 3.50 3.09
N GLY A 20 0.12 4.13 3.25
CA GLY A 20 -0.02 5.41 3.94
C GLY A 20 -0.04 5.31 5.47
N GLY A 21 0.07 4.10 6.03
CA GLY A 21 0.19 3.87 7.49
C GLY A 21 -0.99 4.40 8.32
N GLY A 22 -2.14 4.66 7.69
CA GLY A 22 -3.31 5.25 8.34
C GLY A 22 -3.21 6.77 8.53
N LEU A 23 -2.13 7.41 8.08
CA LEU A 23 -1.91 8.85 8.27
C LEU A 23 -2.07 9.68 6.98
N ALA A 24 -1.89 9.07 5.81
CA ALA A 24 -2.03 9.77 4.55
C ALA A 24 -3.51 10.11 4.28
N PRO A 25 -3.89 11.40 4.22
CA PRO A 25 -5.29 11.80 4.05
C PRO A 25 -5.77 11.64 2.61
N THR A 26 -4.86 11.52 1.67
CA THR A 26 -5.10 11.44 0.22
C THR A 26 -3.87 10.88 -0.46
N GLY A 27 -3.85 10.87 -1.78
CA GLY A 27 -2.66 10.65 -2.57
C GLY A 27 -2.47 9.22 -3.07
N GLY A 28 -1.49 9.09 -3.93
CA GLY A 28 -1.05 7.85 -4.52
C GLY A 28 0.46 7.83 -4.64
N TYR A 29 0.99 6.69 -5.06
CA TYR A 29 2.40 6.53 -5.35
C TYR A 29 2.59 5.82 -6.68
N ILE A 30 3.72 6.11 -7.30
CA ILE A 30 4.23 5.39 -8.46
C ILE A 30 5.69 5.08 -8.14
N CYS A 31 6.09 3.83 -8.23
CA CYS A 31 7.47 3.40 -8.06
C CYS A 31 7.88 2.39 -9.13
N GLY A 32 9.18 2.29 -9.41
CA GLY A 32 9.71 1.40 -10.44
C GLY A 32 10.88 2.00 -11.20
N ARG A 33 11.02 1.63 -12.47
CA ARG A 33 12.11 2.10 -13.32
C ARG A 33 12.11 3.62 -13.45
N GLN A 34 13.28 4.21 -13.30
CA GLN A 34 13.47 5.67 -13.29
C GLN A 34 12.96 6.35 -14.56
N ASP A 35 13.25 5.79 -15.73
CA ASP A 35 12.81 6.34 -17.01
C ASP A 35 11.28 6.42 -17.14
N LEU A 36 10.57 5.47 -16.56
CA LEU A 36 9.11 5.43 -16.54
C LEU A 36 8.55 6.42 -15.50
N ILE A 37 9.19 6.51 -14.33
CA ILE A 37 8.82 7.48 -13.30
C ILE A 37 8.95 8.92 -13.81
N ASP A 38 10.02 9.23 -14.53
CA ASP A 38 10.23 10.56 -15.09
C ASP A 38 9.14 10.90 -16.13
N ARG A 39 8.76 9.97 -16.99
CA ARG A 39 7.62 10.14 -17.92
C ARG A 39 6.30 10.38 -17.19
N CYS A 40 6.04 9.63 -16.11
CA CYS A 40 4.86 9.84 -15.27
C CYS A 40 4.86 11.23 -14.65
N ALA A 41 6.00 11.70 -14.14
CA ALA A 41 6.12 13.02 -13.54
C ALA A 41 5.77 14.12 -14.55
N TYR A 42 6.31 14.06 -15.77
CA TYR A 42 5.97 15.01 -16.83
C TYR A 42 4.50 14.93 -17.27
N ARG A 43 3.88 13.77 -17.20
CA ARG A 43 2.47 13.60 -17.56
C ARG A 43 1.51 14.11 -16.48
N LEU A 44 1.90 13.99 -15.21
CA LEU A 44 1.07 14.35 -14.05
C LEU A 44 1.20 15.82 -13.64
N THR A 45 2.19 16.52 -14.16
CA THR A 45 2.42 17.94 -13.89
C THR A 45 2.16 18.78 -15.15
N ALA A 46 2.36 20.08 -15.05
CA ALA A 46 2.27 20.95 -16.22
C ALA A 46 3.41 20.65 -17.22
N PRO A 47 3.21 20.86 -18.53
CA PRO A 47 4.22 20.59 -19.53
C PRO A 47 5.58 21.24 -19.21
N GLY A 48 6.63 20.43 -19.23
CA GLY A 48 8.01 20.89 -18.99
C GLY A 48 8.42 21.05 -17.53
N LEU A 49 7.52 20.83 -16.55
CA LEU A 49 7.83 21.07 -15.14
C LEU A 49 8.34 19.81 -14.40
N GLY A 50 7.81 18.64 -14.68
CA GLY A 50 8.19 17.44 -13.96
C GLY A 50 7.89 17.50 -12.46
N ARG A 51 8.64 16.74 -11.66
CA ARG A 51 8.41 16.56 -10.21
C ARG A 51 9.02 17.62 -9.30
N GLU A 52 9.79 18.54 -9.83
CA GLU A 52 10.52 19.53 -9.05
C GLU A 52 9.63 20.65 -8.51
N VAL A 53 8.48 20.82 -9.11
CA VAL A 53 7.51 21.87 -8.76
C VAL A 53 6.10 21.28 -8.66
N GLY A 54 5.25 21.97 -7.96
CA GLY A 54 3.84 21.61 -7.80
C GLY A 54 3.35 21.75 -6.37
N ALA A 55 2.04 21.92 -6.23
CA ALA A 55 1.40 22.01 -4.93
C ALA A 55 1.35 20.62 -4.27
N ASN A 56 1.88 20.51 -3.07
CA ASN A 56 1.78 19.31 -2.24
C ASN A 56 0.71 19.39 -1.15
N LEU A 57 -0.01 20.51 -1.07
CA LEU A 57 -1.10 20.75 -0.11
C LEU A 57 -0.69 20.57 1.36
N GLY A 58 0.60 20.61 1.68
CA GLY A 58 1.10 20.42 3.04
C GLY A 58 1.02 18.96 3.56
N VAL A 59 0.69 17.98 2.71
CA VAL A 59 0.44 16.59 3.16
C VAL A 59 1.69 15.70 3.16
N LEU A 60 2.82 16.15 2.64
CA LEU A 60 4.06 15.36 2.57
C LEU A 60 4.53 14.81 3.93
N PRO A 61 4.50 15.57 5.05
CA PRO A 61 4.88 15.02 6.34
C PRO A 61 4.06 13.79 6.74
N SER A 62 2.75 13.83 6.50
CA SER A 62 1.85 12.69 6.76
C SER A 62 2.17 11.50 5.85
N PHE A 63 2.57 11.73 4.61
CA PHE A 63 2.98 10.67 3.70
C PHE A 63 4.25 9.96 4.18
N TYR A 64 5.28 10.72 4.53
CA TYR A 64 6.54 10.14 5.01
C TYR A 64 6.36 9.43 6.35
N GLN A 65 5.63 10.03 7.29
CA GLN A 65 5.35 9.39 8.57
C GLN A 65 4.49 8.14 8.40
N GLY A 66 3.48 8.19 7.54
CA GLY A 66 2.64 7.04 7.21
C GLY A 66 3.44 5.90 6.60
N LEU A 67 4.31 6.19 5.63
CA LEU A 67 5.19 5.19 5.01
C LEU A 67 6.13 4.55 6.04
N PHE A 68 6.69 5.34 6.95
CA PHE A 68 7.53 4.83 8.04
C PHE A 68 6.76 3.87 8.97
N LEU A 69 5.51 4.17 9.28
CA LEU A 69 4.66 3.35 10.16
C LEU A 69 3.99 2.17 9.44
N ALA A 70 3.90 2.21 8.12
CA ALA A 70 3.16 1.23 7.32
C ALA A 70 3.52 -0.24 7.64
N PRO A 71 4.80 -0.64 7.81
CA PRO A 71 5.13 -2.02 8.15
C PRO A 71 4.47 -2.51 9.45
N THR A 72 4.44 -1.68 10.47
CA THR A 72 3.80 -2.00 11.77
C THR A 72 2.28 -2.06 11.62
N VAL A 73 1.69 -1.10 10.91
CA VAL A 73 0.24 -1.07 10.65
C VAL A 73 -0.20 -2.31 9.87
N VAL A 74 0.51 -2.65 8.79
CA VAL A 74 0.21 -3.82 7.96
C VAL A 74 0.39 -5.11 8.75
N SER A 75 1.49 -5.24 9.52
CA SER A 75 1.72 -6.41 10.37
C SER A 75 0.59 -6.62 11.36
N SER A 76 0.11 -5.55 12.00
CA SER A 76 -1.02 -5.62 12.93
C SER A 76 -2.31 -6.03 12.24
N ALA A 77 -2.58 -5.50 11.05
CA ALA A 77 -3.75 -5.86 10.25
C ALA A 77 -3.72 -7.34 9.83
N VAL A 78 -2.56 -7.85 9.39
CA VAL A 78 -2.39 -9.28 9.03
C VAL A 78 -2.63 -10.17 10.25
N LYS A 79 -2.07 -9.83 11.41
CA LYS A 79 -2.31 -10.57 12.66
C LYS A 79 -3.79 -10.56 13.03
N GLY A 80 -4.46 -9.43 12.90
CA GLY A 80 -5.90 -9.31 13.14
C GLY A 80 -6.72 -10.21 12.21
N ALA A 81 -6.37 -10.26 10.92
CA ALA A 81 -7.04 -11.14 9.97
C ALA A 81 -6.82 -12.64 10.27
N VAL A 82 -5.59 -13.04 10.66
CA VAL A 82 -5.31 -14.42 11.10
C VAL A 82 -6.10 -14.77 12.35
N PHE A 83 -6.15 -13.86 13.31
CA PHE A 83 -6.92 -14.06 14.54
C PHE A 83 -8.42 -14.20 14.25
N ALA A 84 -8.98 -13.34 13.41
CA ALA A 84 -10.38 -13.43 13.01
C ALA A 84 -10.68 -14.76 12.32
N ALA A 85 -9.83 -15.20 11.37
CA ALA A 85 -9.97 -16.50 10.74
C ALA A 85 -10.03 -17.63 11.77
N ALA A 86 -9.08 -17.66 12.71
CA ALA A 86 -9.04 -18.69 13.76
C ALA A 86 -10.29 -18.69 14.66
N CYS A 87 -10.82 -17.52 14.98
CA CYS A 87 -12.06 -17.40 15.74
C CYS A 87 -13.26 -17.97 14.98
N TYR A 88 -13.43 -17.58 13.72
CA TYR A 88 -14.55 -18.05 12.91
C TYR A 88 -14.46 -19.54 12.59
N GLU A 89 -13.27 -20.10 12.35
CA GLU A 89 -13.06 -21.55 12.22
C GLU A 89 -13.53 -22.29 13.48
N LYS A 90 -13.20 -21.79 14.68
CA LYS A 90 -13.66 -22.38 15.93
C LYS A 90 -15.17 -22.31 16.12
N LEU A 91 -15.81 -21.32 15.54
CA LEU A 91 -17.27 -21.19 15.56
C LEU A 91 -17.95 -22.06 14.49
N GLY A 92 -17.20 -22.80 13.68
CA GLY A 92 -17.71 -23.69 12.64
C GLY A 92 -17.97 -23.05 11.28
N PHE A 93 -17.52 -21.82 11.07
CA PHE A 93 -17.64 -21.15 9.78
C PHE A 93 -16.51 -21.58 8.83
N ARG A 94 -16.84 -21.62 7.55
CA ARG A 94 -15.82 -21.73 6.49
C ARG A 94 -15.19 -20.38 6.27
N VAL A 95 -13.86 -20.32 6.32
CA VAL A 95 -13.10 -19.08 6.09
C VAL A 95 -12.11 -19.23 4.95
N VAL A 96 -11.83 -18.15 4.25
CA VAL A 96 -10.86 -18.10 3.15
C VAL A 96 -10.07 -16.77 3.22
N PRO A 97 -8.76 -16.83 3.33
CA PRO A 97 -7.90 -17.98 3.61
C PRO A 97 -8.09 -18.52 5.03
N SER A 98 -7.63 -19.76 5.27
CA SER A 98 -7.65 -20.33 6.62
C SER A 98 -6.65 -19.64 7.55
N SER A 99 -6.79 -19.82 8.85
CA SER A 99 -5.87 -19.23 9.85
C SER A 99 -4.42 -19.71 9.72
N ARG A 100 -4.20 -20.84 9.03
CA ARG A 100 -2.87 -21.46 8.86
C ARG A 100 -2.25 -21.22 7.49
N GLU A 101 -3.00 -20.63 6.56
CA GLU A 101 -2.47 -20.30 5.23
C GLU A 101 -1.56 -19.08 5.27
N THR A 102 -0.52 -19.11 4.41
CA THR A 102 0.35 -17.96 4.21
C THR A 102 -0.44 -16.83 3.58
N ARG A 103 -0.50 -15.69 4.26
CA ARG A 103 -1.22 -14.52 3.77
C ARG A 103 -0.34 -13.62 2.93
N ARG A 104 -0.95 -13.02 1.94
CA ARG A 104 -0.35 -11.98 1.08
C ARG A 104 -1.13 -10.67 1.11
N ASP A 105 -2.25 -10.66 1.82
CA ASP A 105 -3.10 -9.49 2.05
C ASP A 105 -3.82 -9.59 3.41
N ILE A 106 -4.66 -8.61 3.70
CA ILE A 106 -5.43 -8.52 4.95
C ILE A 106 -6.90 -8.91 4.77
N ILE A 107 -7.29 -9.42 3.60
CA ILE A 107 -8.67 -9.77 3.30
C ILE A 107 -9.00 -11.10 3.99
N GLN A 108 -10.17 -11.15 4.60
CA GLN A 108 -10.71 -12.34 5.25
C GLN A 108 -12.18 -12.51 4.84
N ALA A 109 -12.47 -13.58 4.12
CA ALA A 109 -13.83 -14.00 3.84
C ALA A 109 -14.30 -15.01 4.90
N VAL A 110 -15.58 -14.92 5.23
CA VAL A 110 -16.26 -15.79 6.21
C VAL A 110 -17.55 -16.31 5.61
#